data_a02717447b1fe38332cd6f34eaf3d1ed
#
_entry.id   a02717447b1fe38332cd6f34eaf3d1ed
#
_cell.length_a   1.000
_cell.length_b   1.000
_cell.length_c   1.000
_cell.angle_alpha   90.00
_cell.angle_beta   90.00
_cell.angle_gamma   90.00
#
_symmetry.space_group_name_H-M   'P 1'
#
loop_
_entity.id
_entity.type
_entity.pdbx_description
1 polymer ?
#
loop_
_entity_poly.entity_id
_entity_poly.type
_entity_poly.pdbx_seq_one_letter_code
_entity_poly.pdbx_strand_id
1 'polypeptide(L)'
;MNRRSFLRNTSSSLAGIGAGAAVTSPSIGALGNASAHADRFDPRALAKPKDYRKEPFGRLVILGESTVEGGPWLREKDQRYADVLVRLIDAVQEKPIEYINKGIGNNSISPRSPAYAQSVKPSAIERYQKDVIGHRPDLFILAYGLNDMRAAMPLADFREDMATIIRDVKKACDPVTVLTTVYYMTAYRGWSPINQGSIELTLKYNDCIRSLAAEFDCILADAWSAEGGADWLIDYDGVHANKVGNLLLGNKVFEALAQHCSGLTQYFFAQEKDSEWTKYTTRKRLEAGDPFKRTW
;
A
#
# COMPACT_ATOMS: atom_id res chain seq x y z
N MET A 1 -25.56 26.68 -24.18
CA MET A 1 -26.53 26.45 -23.10
C MET A 1 -25.88 26.68 -21.74
N ASN A 2 -26.33 27.72 -21.05
CA ASN A 2 -25.64 28.35 -19.93
C ASN A 2 -26.04 27.66 -18.61
N ARG A 3 -25.09 27.10 -17.87
CA ARG A 3 -25.28 26.51 -16.55
C ARG A 3 -25.04 27.56 -15.45
N ARG A 4 -25.99 28.45 -15.25
CA ARG A 4 -26.05 29.33 -14.07
C ARG A 4 -27.49 29.69 -13.79
N SER A 5 -28.20 28.90 -12.95
CA SER A 5 -29.33 29.35 -12.16
C SER A 5 -29.94 28.18 -11.37
N PHE A 6 -29.38 27.87 -10.21
CA PHE A 6 -30.15 27.11 -9.20
C PHE A 6 -29.56 27.44 -7.81
N LEU A 7 -29.89 28.61 -7.33
CA LEU A 7 -29.81 28.96 -5.91
C LEU A 7 -30.69 30.23 -5.71
N ARG A 8 -31.95 30.05 -5.41
CA ARG A 8 -32.73 31.08 -4.67
C ARG A 8 -34.02 30.46 -4.08
N ASN A 9 -34.17 30.74 -2.80
CA ASN A 9 -35.40 30.81 -2.02
C ASN A 9 -36.02 29.51 -1.53
N THR A 10 -35.92 29.29 -0.21
CA THR A 10 -37.15 29.21 0.63
C THR A 10 -36.83 29.66 2.05
N SER A 11 -37.13 30.90 2.34
CA SER A 11 -37.46 31.38 3.68
C SER A 11 -38.94 31.14 3.91
N SER A 12 -39.31 30.45 4.95
CA SER A 12 -40.68 30.44 5.48
C SER A 12 -40.64 30.46 6.99
N SER A 13 -41.04 31.59 7.50
CA SER A 13 -41.37 31.90 8.89
C SER A 13 -42.50 31.01 9.40
N LEU A 14 -42.39 30.54 10.63
CA LEU A 14 -43.57 30.24 11.48
C LEU A 14 -43.26 30.73 12.90
N ALA A 15 -44.12 31.65 13.28
CA ALA A 15 -44.20 32.23 14.61
C ALA A 15 -45.14 31.37 15.51
N GLY A 16 -44.85 31.35 16.79
CA GLY A 16 -45.85 31.37 17.84
C GLY A 16 -45.96 30.17 18.76
N ILE A 17 -45.74 30.45 19.94
CA ILE A 17 -46.51 30.25 21.17
C ILE A 17 -45.65 29.69 22.30
N GLY A 18 -45.56 30.50 23.36
CA GLY A 18 -44.74 30.29 24.53
C GLY A 18 -45.38 29.35 25.57
N ALA A 19 -44.51 28.87 26.44
CA ALA A 19 -44.82 28.61 27.84
C ALA A 19 -43.50 28.56 28.62
N GLY A 20 -43.40 29.41 29.65
CA GLY A 20 -42.21 29.55 30.45
C GLY A 20 -41.97 28.34 31.34
N ALA A 21 -40.72 27.93 31.37
CA ALA A 21 -40.14 27.20 32.49
C ALA A 21 -38.79 27.81 32.74
N ALA A 22 -38.62 28.40 33.91
CA ALA A 22 -37.36 28.92 34.39
C ALA A 22 -36.40 27.77 34.59
N VAL A 23 -35.42 27.67 33.69
CA VAL A 23 -34.27 26.78 33.87
C VAL A 23 -33.15 27.64 34.41
N THR A 24 -32.78 27.40 35.67
CA THR A 24 -31.63 27.95 36.32
C THR A 24 -30.36 27.56 35.53
N SER A 25 -29.69 28.57 35.00
CA SER A 25 -28.36 28.40 34.34
C SER A 25 -27.37 27.81 35.33
N PRO A 26 -26.72 26.69 35.02
CA PRO A 26 -25.52 26.32 35.76
C PRO A 26 -24.43 27.32 35.43
N SER A 27 -23.84 27.87 36.46
CA SER A 27 -22.65 28.72 36.41
C SER A 27 -21.58 28.04 35.48
N ILE A 28 -21.18 28.77 34.46
CA ILE A 28 -20.03 28.42 33.65
C ILE A 28 -18.79 28.46 34.58
N GLY A 29 -18.50 27.29 35.16
CA GLY A 29 -17.23 27.04 35.82
C GLY A 29 -16.12 27.28 34.80
N ALA A 30 -15.13 28.00 35.21
CA ALA A 30 -13.94 28.39 34.47
C ALA A 30 -13.56 27.36 33.40
N LEU A 31 -13.59 27.76 32.14
CA LEU A 31 -12.88 27.10 31.06
C LEU A 31 -11.40 27.12 31.45
N GLY A 32 -10.97 26.08 32.16
CA GLY A 32 -9.56 25.80 32.35
C GLY A 32 -8.88 25.78 31.01
N ASN A 33 -7.78 26.47 30.92
CA ASN A 33 -6.92 26.63 29.76
C ASN A 33 -6.84 25.34 28.90
N ALA A 34 -7.65 25.27 27.86
CA ALA A 34 -7.52 24.29 26.78
C ALA A 34 -6.33 24.63 25.86
N SER A 35 -5.30 25.32 26.36
CA SER A 35 -4.10 25.66 25.60
C SER A 35 -2.94 24.66 25.80
N ALA A 36 -3.18 23.54 26.47
CA ALA A 36 -2.09 22.59 26.81
C ALA A 36 -1.96 21.38 25.85
N HIS A 37 -2.75 21.29 24.80
CA HIS A 37 -2.65 20.16 23.83
C HIS A 37 -2.56 20.58 22.37
N ALA A 38 -2.05 21.77 22.09
CA ALA A 38 -1.31 21.97 20.87
C ALA A 38 0.12 21.47 21.15
N ASP A 39 0.30 20.18 21.41
CA ASP A 39 1.58 19.52 21.19
C ASP A 39 1.90 19.80 19.73
N ARG A 40 2.71 20.81 19.56
CA ARG A 40 3.08 21.36 18.26
C ARG A 40 3.77 20.22 17.53
N PHE A 41 3.09 19.72 16.49
CA PHE A 41 3.74 18.87 15.52
C PHE A 41 5.03 19.60 15.10
N ASP A 42 6.17 19.18 15.64
CA ASP A 42 7.47 19.62 15.18
C ASP A 42 7.87 18.69 14.02
N PRO A 43 7.77 19.15 12.77
CA PRO A 43 8.16 18.33 11.62
C PRO A 43 9.62 17.88 11.68
N ARG A 44 10.45 18.54 12.54
CA ARG A 44 11.83 18.13 12.77
C ARG A 44 11.95 16.96 13.76
N ALA A 45 10.89 16.69 14.53
CA ALA A 45 10.81 15.57 15.46
C ALA A 45 10.35 14.26 14.79
N LEU A 46 9.99 14.29 13.50
CA LEU A 46 9.72 13.07 12.75
C LEU A 46 11.00 12.22 12.71
N ALA A 47 10.90 11.02 13.26
CA ALA A 47 11.96 10.03 13.08
C ALA A 47 12.20 9.84 11.59
N LYS A 48 13.46 9.93 11.17
CA LYS A 48 13.79 9.65 9.77
C LYS A 48 13.42 8.21 9.45
N PRO A 49 12.75 7.94 8.33
CA PRO A 49 12.49 6.58 7.91
C PRO A 49 13.81 5.85 7.71
N LYS A 50 13.81 4.55 7.96
CA LYS A 50 14.94 3.69 7.61
C LYS A 50 15.11 3.71 6.10
N ASP A 51 16.34 3.92 5.65
CA ASP A 51 16.71 3.82 4.23
C ASP A 51 17.26 2.43 3.96
N TYR A 52 16.46 1.61 3.25
CA TYR A 52 16.81 0.22 2.95
C TYR A 52 17.75 0.09 1.75
N ARG A 53 17.79 1.10 0.87
CA ARG A 53 18.62 1.03 -0.33
C ARG A 53 18.96 2.42 -0.86
N LYS A 54 20.26 2.63 -1.09
CA LYS A 54 20.79 3.88 -1.64
C LYS A 54 21.07 3.80 -3.14
N GLU A 55 21.13 2.62 -3.71
CA GLU A 55 21.36 2.39 -5.14
C GLU A 55 20.03 2.19 -5.87
N PRO A 56 19.96 2.49 -7.18
CA PRO A 56 18.81 2.15 -8.01
C PRO A 56 18.53 0.64 -7.98
N PHE A 57 17.29 0.27 -8.26
CA PHE A 57 16.91 -1.13 -8.37
C PHE A 57 17.26 -1.69 -9.75
N GLY A 58 17.87 -2.88 -9.79
CA GLY A 58 18.21 -3.58 -11.02
C GLY A 58 17.21 -4.67 -11.41
N ARG A 59 16.67 -5.40 -10.41
CA ARG A 59 15.78 -6.54 -10.68
C ARG A 59 14.68 -6.66 -9.63
N LEU A 60 13.44 -6.58 -10.11
CA LEU A 60 12.22 -6.82 -9.34
C LEU A 60 11.67 -8.22 -9.63
N VAL A 61 11.42 -9.00 -8.59
CA VAL A 61 10.58 -10.19 -8.65
C VAL A 61 9.35 -9.99 -7.78
N ILE A 62 8.16 -10.23 -8.35
CA ILE A 62 6.89 -10.22 -7.60
C ILE A 62 6.33 -11.62 -7.57
N LEU A 63 6.17 -12.19 -6.37
CA LEU A 63 5.54 -13.49 -6.14
C LEU A 63 4.14 -13.27 -5.56
N GLY A 64 3.11 -13.82 -6.23
CA GLY A 64 1.74 -13.65 -5.81
C GLY A 64 0.75 -14.56 -6.53
N GLU A 65 -0.51 -14.27 -6.35
CA GLU A 65 -1.63 -14.98 -6.95
C GLU A 65 -2.27 -14.16 -8.11
N SER A 66 -3.57 -14.29 -8.35
CA SER A 66 -4.27 -13.62 -9.46
C SER A 66 -4.11 -12.10 -9.46
N THR A 67 -3.98 -11.47 -8.31
CA THR A 67 -3.78 -10.02 -8.18
C THR A 67 -2.46 -9.55 -8.79
N VAL A 68 -1.45 -10.41 -8.78
CA VAL A 68 -0.13 -10.18 -9.39
C VAL A 68 -0.11 -10.58 -10.85
N GLU A 69 -0.69 -11.75 -11.18
CA GLU A 69 -0.76 -12.23 -12.56
C GLU A 69 -1.55 -11.28 -13.46
N GLY A 70 -2.66 -10.74 -12.93
CA GLY A 70 -3.69 -10.06 -13.70
C GLY A 70 -4.60 -11.07 -14.43
N GLY A 71 -5.72 -10.58 -14.95
CA GLY A 71 -6.69 -11.44 -15.62
C GLY A 71 -7.72 -10.66 -16.44
N PRO A 72 -8.85 -11.30 -16.81
CA PRO A 72 -9.85 -10.72 -17.70
C PRO A 72 -10.52 -9.43 -17.18
N TRP A 73 -10.43 -9.13 -15.89
CA TRP A 73 -10.88 -7.88 -15.30
C TRP A 73 -10.03 -6.66 -15.70
N LEU A 74 -8.88 -6.90 -16.31
CA LEU A 74 -8.03 -5.87 -16.90
C LEU A 74 -7.99 -6.06 -18.42
N ARG A 75 -8.17 -4.98 -19.17
CA ARG A 75 -8.15 -5.04 -20.66
C ARG A 75 -6.74 -5.24 -21.19
N GLU A 76 -5.76 -4.62 -20.52
CA GLU A 76 -4.36 -4.61 -20.94
C GLU A 76 -3.47 -5.05 -19.77
N LYS A 77 -2.39 -5.74 -20.08
CA LYS A 77 -1.43 -6.21 -19.05
C LYS A 77 -0.77 -5.05 -18.28
N ASP A 78 -0.53 -3.94 -18.94
CA ASP A 78 0.05 -2.74 -18.32
C ASP A 78 -0.86 -2.06 -17.28
N GLN A 79 -2.10 -2.53 -17.14
CA GLN A 79 -3.05 -2.07 -16.12
C GLN A 79 -2.89 -2.78 -14.77
N ARG A 80 -2.10 -3.87 -14.69
CA ARG A 80 -1.79 -4.55 -13.41
C ARG A 80 -1.03 -3.62 -12.49
N TYR A 81 -1.31 -3.69 -11.21
CA TYR A 81 -0.60 -2.84 -10.24
C TYR A 81 0.93 -3.02 -10.30
N ALA A 82 1.38 -4.22 -10.59
CA ALA A 82 2.79 -4.55 -10.75
C ALA A 82 3.44 -3.80 -11.93
N ASP A 83 2.73 -3.70 -13.07
CA ASP A 83 3.21 -2.94 -14.24
C ASP A 83 3.12 -1.42 -14.02
N VAL A 84 2.11 -0.96 -13.26
CA VAL A 84 2.04 0.44 -12.80
C VAL A 84 3.27 0.78 -11.96
N LEU A 85 3.61 -0.08 -10.98
CA LEU A 85 4.80 0.09 -10.14
C LEU A 85 6.08 0.17 -10.99
N VAL A 86 6.26 -0.73 -11.95
CA VAL A 86 7.44 -0.75 -12.83
C VAL A 86 7.57 0.58 -13.58
N ARG A 87 6.47 1.09 -14.17
CA ARG A 87 6.50 2.39 -14.85
C ARG A 87 6.87 3.55 -13.91
N LEU A 88 6.43 3.50 -12.66
CA LEU A 88 6.78 4.53 -11.68
C LEU A 88 8.27 4.46 -11.28
N ILE A 89 8.81 3.25 -11.12
CA ILE A 89 10.24 3.05 -10.86
C ILE A 89 11.07 3.53 -12.06
N ASP A 90 10.73 3.10 -13.27
CA ASP A 90 11.43 3.46 -14.48
C ASP A 90 11.40 4.97 -14.78
N ALA A 91 10.34 5.65 -14.36
CA ALA A 91 10.22 7.11 -14.53
C ALA A 91 11.22 7.90 -13.67
N VAL A 92 11.81 7.30 -12.63
CA VAL A 92 12.71 7.98 -11.68
C VAL A 92 14.13 7.41 -11.66
N GLN A 93 14.40 6.34 -12.40
CA GLN A 93 15.72 5.73 -12.56
C GLN A 93 16.31 5.97 -13.95
N GLU A 94 17.63 5.97 -14.06
CA GLU A 94 18.30 6.10 -15.35
C GLU A 94 18.10 4.88 -16.26
N LYS A 95 18.11 3.69 -15.63
CA LYS A 95 17.98 2.41 -16.34
C LYS A 95 16.68 1.73 -15.94
N PRO A 96 15.92 1.20 -16.90
CA PRO A 96 14.73 0.41 -16.59
C PRO A 96 15.06 -0.78 -15.68
N ILE A 97 14.15 -1.09 -14.77
CA ILE A 97 14.27 -2.26 -13.90
C ILE A 97 13.94 -3.55 -14.67
N GLU A 98 14.73 -4.60 -14.50
CA GLU A 98 14.33 -5.93 -14.98
C GLU A 98 13.14 -6.43 -14.15
N TYR A 99 12.02 -6.66 -14.78
CA TYR A 99 10.77 -7.03 -14.12
C TYR A 99 10.38 -8.47 -14.40
N ILE A 100 10.17 -9.25 -13.34
CA ILE A 100 9.80 -10.66 -13.37
C ILE A 100 8.50 -10.86 -12.59
N ASN A 101 7.39 -11.03 -13.30
CA ASN A 101 6.09 -11.33 -12.71
C ASN A 101 5.95 -12.84 -12.49
N LYS A 102 5.81 -13.23 -11.24
CA LYS A 102 5.57 -14.61 -10.79
C LYS A 102 4.19 -14.76 -10.12
N GLY A 103 3.20 -14.03 -10.61
CA GLY A 103 1.80 -14.24 -10.28
C GLY A 103 1.28 -15.52 -10.94
N ILE A 104 0.43 -16.26 -10.22
CA ILE A 104 -0.34 -17.40 -10.73
C ILE A 104 -1.78 -17.26 -10.24
N GLY A 105 -2.73 -17.15 -11.16
CA GLY A 105 -4.15 -17.06 -10.83
C GLY A 105 -4.65 -18.29 -10.07
N ASN A 106 -5.61 -18.09 -9.18
CA ASN A 106 -6.16 -19.14 -8.34
C ASN A 106 -5.07 -19.97 -7.62
N ASN A 107 -4.03 -19.29 -7.11
CA ASN A 107 -2.93 -19.93 -6.39
C ASN A 107 -3.09 -19.74 -4.88
N SER A 108 -2.51 -20.62 -4.09
CA SER A 108 -2.43 -20.56 -2.62
C SER A 108 -0.99 -20.47 -2.16
N ILE A 109 -0.79 -20.03 -0.91
CA ILE A 109 0.56 -19.91 -0.37
C ILE A 109 1.23 -21.27 -0.19
N SER A 110 0.48 -22.28 0.22
CA SER A 110 1.04 -23.61 0.48
C SER A 110 0.00 -24.74 0.36
N PRO A 111 0.43 -26.02 0.37
CA PRO A 111 -0.45 -27.19 0.46
C PRO A 111 -1.28 -27.24 1.74
N ARG A 112 -0.95 -26.47 2.77
CA ARG A 112 -1.73 -26.38 4.02
C ARG A 112 -3.02 -25.55 3.86
N SER A 113 -3.09 -24.74 2.82
CA SER A 113 -4.30 -23.97 2.53
C SER A 113 -5.45 -24.86 2.09
N PRO A 114 -6.67 -24.73 2.65
CA PRO A 114 -7.83 -25.45 2.14
C PRO A 114 -8.13 -25.14 0.66
N ALA A 115 -7.67 -23.98 0.14
CA ALA A 115 -7.78 -23.64 -1.28
C ALA A 115 -6.88 -24.52 -2.17
N TYR A 116 -5.83 -25.16 -1.63
CA TYR A 116 -4.80 -25.83 -2.42
C TYR A 116 -5.33 -26.94 -3.32
N ALA A 117 -6.34 -27.72 -2.85
CA ALA A 117 -6.89 -28.82 -3.64
C ALA A 117 -7.41 -28.35 -5.02
N GLN A 118 -7.95 -27.14 -5.09
CA GLN A 118 -8.52 -26.54 -6.31
C GLN A 118 -7.63 -25.40 -6.88
N SER A 119 -6.51 -25.09 -6.25
CA SER A 119 -5.60 -24.06 -6.73
C SER A 119 -4.75 -24.53 -7.91
N VAL A 120 -4.30 -23.57 -8.71
CA VAL A 120 -3.26 -23.82 -9.72
C VAL A 120 -1.93 -24.06 -9.00
N LYS A 121 -1.22 -25.11 -9.40
CA LYS A 121 0.03 -25.56 -8.79
C LYS A 121 1.23 -25.19 -9.65
N PRO A 122 2.42 -25.06 -9.03
CA PRO A 122 2.73 -25.24 -7.62
C PRO A 122 2.33 -24.02 -6.77
N SER A 123 2.10 -24.23 -5.46
CA SER A 123 1.89 -23.15 -4.49
C SER A 123 3.16 -22.31 -4.28
N ALA A 124 3.04 -21.17 -3.59
CA ALA A 124 4.19 -20.30 -3.34
C ALA A 124 5.35 -21.03 -2.66
N ILE A 125 5.06 -21.80 -1.60
CA ILE A 125 6.08 -22.54 -0.83
C ILE A 125 6.80 -23.62 -1.65
N GLU A 126 6.16 -24.14 -2.70
CA GLU A 126 6.75 -25.15 -3.57
C GLU A 126 7.62 -24.55 -4.69
N ARG A 127 7.47 -23.22 -4.97
CA ARG A 127 8.11 -22.61 -6.14
C ARG A 127 9.03 -21.42 -5.85
N TYR A 128 8.97 -20.79 -4.65
CA TYR A 128 9.72 -19.57 -4.37
C TYR A 128 11.23 -19.72 -4.56
N GLN A 129 11.81 -20.88 -4.31
CA GLN A 129 13.24 -21.10 -4.52
C GLN A 129 13.62 -20.90 -5.99
N LYS A 130 12.87 -21.50 -6.91
CA LYS A 130 13.08 -21.35 -8.35
C LYS A 130 12.64 -19.99 -8.85
N ASP A 131 11.46 -19.55 -8.44
CA ASP A 131 10.77 -18.39 -9.01
C ASP A 131 11.24 -17.05 -8.40
N VAL A 132 11.90 -17.07 -7.24
CA VAL A 132 12.43 -15.87 -6.60
C VAL A 132 13.93 -15.97 -6.43
N ILE A 133 14.42 -16.94 -5.63
CA ILE A 133 15.85 -17.07 -5.32
C ILE A 133 16.68 -17.31 -6.58
N GLY A 134 16.20 -18.14 -7.50
CA GLY A 134 16.85 -18.42 -8.77
C GLY A 134 17.09 -17.18 -9.66
N HIS A 135 16.28 -16.12 -9.47
CA HIS A 135 16.43 -14.86 -10.20
C HIS A 135 17.30 -13.83 -9.47
N ARG A 136 17.66 -14.05 -8.19
CA ARG A 136 18.49 -13.16 -7.38
C ARG A 136 18.04 -11.70 -7.44
N PRO A 137 16.79 -11.38 -7.02
CA PRO A 137 16.27 -10.01 -7.03
C PRO A 137 17.02 -9.11 -6.05
N ASP A 138 17.06 -7.81 -6.33
CA ASP A 138 17.39 -6.78 -5.35
C ASP A 138 16.15 -6.04 -4.82
N LEU A 139 15.00 -6.27 -5.46
CA LEU A 139 13.68 -5.90 -4.98
C LEU A 139 12.73 -7.11 -5.07
N PHE A 140 12.17 -7.53 -3.95
CA PHE A 140 11.23 -8.64 -3.86
C PHE A 140 9.91 -8.19 -3.27
N ILE A 141 8.81 -8.52 -3.92
CA ILE A 141 7.45 -8.28 -3.40
C ILE A 141 6.74 -9.61 -3.19
N LEU A 142 6.23 -9.83 -1.98
CA LEU A 142 5.43 -11.00 -1.63
C LEU A 142 3.98 -10.56 -1.39
N ALA A 143 3.08 -11.01 -2.26
CA ALA A 143 1.68 -10.60 -2.31
C ALA A 143 0.76 -11.83 -2.27
N TYR A 144 0.55 -12.38 -1.07
CA TYR A 144 -0.33 -13.52 -0.80
C TYR A 144 -1.30 -13.24 0.33
N GLY A 145 -2.35 -14.01 0.39
CA GLY A 145 -3.31 -14.05 1.48
C GLY A 145 -4.76 -13.95 1.03
N LEU A 146 -5.07 -13.47 -0.17
CA LEU A 146 -6.44 -13.30 -0.64
C LEU A 146 -7.18 -14.64 -0.72
N ASN A 147 -6.63 -15.64 -1.41
CA ASN A 147 -7.27 -16.95 -1.55
C ASN A 147 -7.19 -17.75 -0.25
N ASP A 148 -6.07 -17.66 0.47
CA ASP A 148 -5.87 -18.37 1.74
C ASP A 148 -6.84 -17.84 2.81
N MET A 149 -7.06 -16.53 2.90
CA MET A 149 -8.05 -15.91 3.76
C MET A 149 -9.47 -16.33 3.38
N ARG A 150 -9.81 -16.31 2.08
CA ARG A 150 -11.15 -16.74 1.61
C ARG A 150 -11.42 -18.21 1.88
N ALA A 151 -10.39 -19.03 1.96
CA ALA A 151 -10.48 -20.45 2.34
C ALA A 151 -10.35 -20.69 3.85
N ALA A 152 -10.23 -19.63 4.66
CA ALA A 152 -10.00 -19.70 6.10
C ALA A 152 -8.82 -20.61 6.48
N MET A 153 -7.69 -20.51 5.76
CA MET A 153 -6.47 -21.18 6.18
C MET A 153 -6.12 -20.77 7.61
N PRO A 154 -5.70 -21.71 8.48
CA PRO A 154 -5.28 -21.35 9.83
C PRO A 154 -4.21 -20.27 9.80
N LEU A 155 -4.43 -19.18 10.55
CA LEU A 155 -3.57 -17.99 10.50
C LEU A 155 -2.13 -18.32 10.93
N ALA A 156 -1.94 -19.28 11.84
CA ALA A 156 -0.61 -19.73 12.26
C ALA A 156 0.16 -20.39 11.10
N ASP A 157 -0.53 -21.20 10.29
CA ASP A 157 0.06 -21.85 9.12
C ASP A 157 0.41 -20.84 8.03
N PHE A 158 -0.50 -19.91 7.75
CA PHE A 158 -0.24 -18.80 6.82
C PHE A 158 0.99 -17.98 7.24
N ARG A 159 1.07 -17.62 8.53
CA ARG A 159 2.18 -16.88 9.09
C ARG A 159 3.52 -17.62 8.93
N GLU A 160 3.54 -18.92 9.24
CA GLU A 160 4.74 -19.74 9.15
C GLU A 160 5.24 -19.87 7.70
N ASP A 161 4.32 -20.07 6.75
CA ASP A 161 4.67 -20.17 5.33
C ASP A 161 5.20 -18.84 4.76
N MET A 162 4.55 -17.72 5.09
CA MET A 162 5.05 -16.39 4.75
C MET A 162 6.44 -16.16 5.36
N ALA A 163 6.62 -16.44 6.65
CA ALA A 163 7.90 -16.29 7.35
C ALA A 163 9.02 -17.13 6.74
N THR A 164 8.70 -18.36 6.29
CA THR A 164 9.66 -19.25 5.64
C THR A 164 10.14 -18.65 4.31
N ILE A 165 9.22 -18.21 3.46
CA ILE A 165 9.58 -17.56 2.18
C ILE A 165 10.43 -16.32 2.42
N ILE A 166 10.01 -15.43 3.33
CA ILE A 166 10.73 -14.19 3.65
C ILE A 166 12.14 -14.48 4.12
N ARG A 167 12.28 -15.38 5.11
CA ARG A 167 13.58 -15.75 5.71
C ARG A 167 14.55 -16.31 4.69
N ASP A 168 14.08 -17.25 3.89
CA ASP A 168 14.92 -17.95 2.92
C ASP A 168 15.36 -17.01 1.78
N VAL A 169 14.45 -16.17 1.28
CA VAL A 169 14.77 -15.18 0.24
C VAL A 169 15.77 -14.14 0.78
N LYS A 170 15.54 -13.60 1.98
CA LYS A 170 16.48 -12.66 2.61
C LYS A 170 17.85 -13.30 2.84
N LYS A 171 17.89 -14.54 3.31
CA LYS A 171 19.16 -15.27 3.50
C LYS A 171 19.91 -15.51 2.20
N ALA A 172 19.21 -15.78 1.10
CA ALA A 172 19.85 -16.16 -0.17
C ALA A 172 20.23 -14.97 -1.05
N CYS A 173 19.47 -13.89 -1.04
CA CYS A 173 19.59 -12.76 -1.97
C CYS A 173 19.70 -11.40 -1.27
N ASP A 174 19.22 -11.29 -0.03
CA ASP A 174 19.12 -10.05 0.76
C ASP A 174 18.47 -8.87 0.00
N PRO A 175 17.31 -9.07 -0.67
CA PRO A 175 16.65 -8.00 -1.38
C PRO A 175 15.95 -7.03 -0.42
N VAL A 176 15.70 -5.80 -0.87
CA VAL A 176 14.62 -5.01 -0.27
C VAL A 176 13.32 -5.80 -0.45
N THR A 177 12.70 -6.18 0.66
CA THR A 177 11.49 -7.00 0.65
C THR A 177 10.28 -6.15 1.01
N VAL A 178 9.24 -6.23 0.18
CA VAL A 178 7.95 -5.56 0.40
C VAL A 178 6.87 -6.60 0.63
N LEU A 179 6.09 -6.43 1.68
CA LEU A 179 4.85 -7.20 1.89
C LEU A 179 3.65 -6.31 1.57
N THR A 180 2.65 -6.87 0.89
CA THR A 180 1.38 -6.18 0.64
C THR A 180 0.29 -6.76 1.51
N THR A 181 -0.55 -5.92 2.11
CA THR A 181 -1.77 -6.39 2.76
C THR A 181 -2.79 -6.85 1.70
N VAL A 182 -3.71 -7.72 2.10
CA VAL A 182 -4.88 -8.05 1.28
C VAL A 182 -5.77 -6.81 1.21
N TYR A 183 -6.14 -6.40 0.01
CA TYR A 183 -6.97 -5.23 -0.20
C TYR A 183 -8.47 -5.53 0.01
N TYR A 184 -9.29 -4.49 -0.01
CA TYR A 184 -10.74 -4.58 0.10
C TYR A 184 -11.35 -5.31 -1.10
N MET A 185 -12.45 -6.06 -0.87
CA MET A 185 -13.24 -6.71 -1.91
C MET A 185 -14.73 -6.69 -1.51
N THR A 186 -15.63 -6.85 -2.46
CA THR A 186 -17.08 -6.90 -2.20
C THR A 186 -17.60 -8.34 -2.11
N ALA A 187 -16.93 -9.30 -2.73
CA ALA A 187 -17.29 -10.73 -2.72
C ALA A 187 -16.28 -11.56 -1.92
N TYR A 188 -16.35 -11.49 -0.59
CA TYR A 188 -15.48 -12.28 0.29
C TYR A 188 -15.73 -13.78 0.18
N ARG A 189 -16.95 -14.19 -0.14
CA ARG A 189 -17.34 -15.58 -0.25
C ARG A 189 -17.56 -15.96 -1.71
N GLY A 190 -16.85 -16.95 -2.17
CA GLY A 190 -17.01 -17.57 -3.48
C GLY A 190 -17.62 -18.98 -3.37
N TRP A 191 -17.15 -19.87 -4.22
CA TRP A 191 -17.46 -21.30 -4.14
C TRP A 191 -16.51 -22.02 -3.16
N SER A 192 -16.90 -23.21 -2.71
CA SER A 192 -16.02 -24.04 -1.86
C SER A 192 -14.72 -24.38 -2.60
N PRO A 193 -13.55 -24.29 -1.94
CA PRO A 193 -13.31 -23.98 -0.52
C PRO A 193 -13.14 -22.49 -0.20
N ILE A 194 -13.21 -21.56 -1.17
CA ILE A 194 -13.00 -20.11 -0.99
C ILE A 194 -14.31 -19.39 -0.60
N ASN A 195 -15.09 -19.95 0.31
CA ASN A 195 -16.40 -19.46 0.73
C ASN A 195 -16.47 -19.06 2.21
N GLN A 196 -15.31 -18.94 2.87
CA GLN A 196 -15.20 -18.63 4.31
C GLN A 196 -14.71 -17.20 4.57
N GLY A 197 -14.38 -16.42 3.54
CA GLY A 197 -13.84 -15.07 3.67
C GLY A 197 -14.79 -14.10 4.33
N SER A 198 -14.24 -13.11 4.99
CA SER A 198 -14.95 -11.99 5.60
C SER A 198 -14.02 -10.78 5.80
N ILE A 199 -14.59 -9.59 6.00
CA ILE A 199 -13.82 -8.39 6.38
C ILE A 199 -13.02 -8.66 7.66
N GLU A 200 -13.66 -9.24 8.68
CA GLU A 200 -12.99 -9.53 9.95
C GLU A 200 -11.78 -10.46 9.77
N LEU A 201 -11.93 -11.50 8.96
CA LEU A 201 -10.83 -12.43 8.68
C LEU A 201 -9.71 -11.74 7.88
N THR A 202 -10.07 -10.89 6.91
CA THR A 202 -9.11 -10.09 6.15
C THR A 202 -8.27 -9.19 7.07
N LEU A 203 -8.90 -8.53 8.04
CA LEU A 203 -8.19 -7.69 9.01
C LEU A 203 -7.19 -8.51 9.84
N LYS A 204 -7.57 -9.73 10.28
CA LYS A 204 -6.65 -10.63 11.00
C LYS A 204 -5.45 -11.05 10.14
N TYR A 205 -5.66 -11.33 8.85
CA TYR A 205 -4.58 -11.60 7.91
C TYR A 205 -3.68 -10.38 7.70
N ASN A 206 -4.27 -9.21 7.56
CA ASN A 206 -3.52 -7.98 7.40
C ASN A 206 -2.69 -7.64 8.63
N ASP A 207 -3.21 -7.88 9.84
CA ASP A 207 -2.43 -7.72 11.08
C ASP A 207 -1.27 -8.72 11.16
N CYS A 208 -1.48 -9.95 10.69
CA CYS A 208 -0.41 -10.93 10.55
C CYS A 208 0.68 -10.46 9.58
N ILE A 209 0.30 -9.94 8.41
CA ILE A 209 1.24 -9.39 7.40
C ILE A 209 2.00 -8.19 7.96
N ARG A 210 1.34 -7.27 8.66
CA ARG A 210 1.99 -6.13 9.35
C ARG A 210 3.01 -6.60 10.40
N SER A 211 2.63 -7.61 11.19
CA SER A 211 3.53 -8.20 12.19
C SER A 211 4.77 -8.83 11.54
N LEU A 212 4.59 -9.57 10.43
CA LEU A 212 5.70 -10.13 9.66
C LEU A 212 6.60 -9.06 9.05
N ALA A 213 6.03 -7.97 8.53
CA ALA A 213 6.82 -6.87 8.00
C ALA A 213 7.72 -6.25 9.06
N ALA A 214 7.19 -6.05 10.27
CA ALA A 214 7.96 -5.54 11.40
C ALA A 214 9.02 -6.53 11.90
N GLU A 215 8.69 -7.81 12.03
CA GLU A 215 9.58 -8.86 12.53
C GLU A 215 10.78 -9.13 11.61
N PHE A 216 10.51 -9.18 10.30
CA PHE A 216 11.53 -9.47 9.30
C PHE A 216 12.15 -8.21 8.68
N ASP A 217 11.85 -7.04 9.22
CA ASP A 217 12.39 -5.78 8.72
C ASP A 217 12.12 -5.64 7.20
N CYS A 218 10.85 -5.73 6.83
CA CYS A 218 10.35 -5.56 5.46
C CYS A 218 9.58 -4.23 5.34
N ILE A 219 9.54 -3.68 4.16
CA ILE A 219 8.66 -2.55 3.85
C ILE A 219 7.22 -3.07 3.75
N LEU A 220 6.28 -2.34 4.33
CA LEU A 220 4.85 -2.64 4.22
C LEU A 220 4.17 -1.71 3.22
N ALA A 221 3.53 -2.27 2.20
CA ALA A 221 2.61 -1.56 1.33
C ALA A 221 1.17 -1.89 1.74
N ASP A 222 0.51 -0.97 2.43
CA ASP A 222 -0.84 -1.18 2.96
C ASP A 222 -1.90 -0.99 1.87
N ALA A 223 -2.13 -2.04 1.08
CA ALA A 223 -3.11 -2.11 0.02
C ALA A 223 -4.55 -1.94 0.53
N TRP A 224 -4.84 -2.45 1.74
CA TRP A 224 -6.14 -2.27 2.38
C TRP A 224 -6.48 -0.79 2.58
N SER A 225 -5.55 -0.02 3.13
CA SER A 225 -5.77 1.41 3.34
C SER A 225 -5.83 2.20 2.03
N ALA A 226 -5.16 1.74 0.97
CA ALA A 226 -5.16 2.41 -0.33
C ALA A 226 -6.53 2.40 -0.99
N GLU A 227 -7.29 1.32 -0.87
CA GLU A 227 -8.64 1.21 -1.44
C GLU A 227 -9.74 1.72 -0.51
N GLY A 228 -9.51 1.68 0.81
CA GLY A 228 -10.37 2.33 1.80
C GLY A 228 -11.82 1.87 1.83
N GLY A 229 -12.14 0.66 1.35
CA GLY A 229 -13.49 0.12 1.29
C GLY A 229 -14.37 0.72 0.18
N ALA A 230 -13.75 1.21 -0.90
CA ALA A 230 -14.46 1.82 -2.02
C ALA A 230 -14.89 0.77 -3.06
N ASP A 231 -16.16 0.39 -3.05
CA ASP A 231 -16.73 -0.64 -3.94
C ASP A 231 -16.43 -0.40 -5.43
N TRP A 232 -16.39 0.86 -5.87
CA TRP A 232 -16.13 1.24 -7.26
C TRP A 232 -14.68 1.05 -7.71
N LEU A 233 -13.78 0.65 -6.81
CA LEU A 233 -12.41 0.26 -7.14
C LEU A 233 -12.29 -1.23 -7.45
N ILE A 234 -13.34 -1.99 -7.17
CA ILE A 234 -13.41 -3.43 -7.39
C ILE A 234 -14.10 -3.71 -8.73
N ASP A 235 -13.64 -4.73 -9.43
CA ASP A 235 -14.28 -5.21 -10.66
C ASP A 235 -15.63 -5.88 -10.38
N TYR A 236 -16.42 -6.11 -11.43
CA TYR A 236 -17.73 -6.76 -11.33
C TYR A 236 -17.69 -8.17 -10.74
N ASP A 237 -16.53 -8.84 -10.73
CA ASP A 237 -16.36 -10.12 -10.06
C ASP A 237 -16.37 -10.02 -8.53
N GLY A 238 -16.32 -8.82 -8.01
CA GLY A 238 -16.36 -8.49 -6.59
C GLY A 238 -15.09 -8.84 -5.82
N VAL A 239 -14.05 -9.31 -6.48
CA VAL A 239 -12.80 -9.81 -5.86
C VAL A 239 -11.59 -9.00 -6.30
N HIS A 240 -11.45 -8.77 -7.60
CA HIS A 240 -10.25 -8.16 -8.15
C HIS A 240 -10.39 -6.64 -8.26
N ALA A 241 -9.32 -5.93 -7.96
CA ALA A 241 -9.26 -4.50 -8.18
C ALA A 241 -9.39 -4.21 -9.68
N ASN A 242 -10.28 -3.27 -10.05
CA ASN A 242 -10.39 -2.82 -11.43
C ASN A 242 -9.17 -1.94 -11.83
N LYS A 243 -9.19 -1.38 -13.04
CA LYS A 243 -8.10 -0.54 -13.54
C LYS A 243 -7.72 0.59 -12.57
N VAL A 244 -8.71 1.26 -11.96
CA VAL A 244 -8.45 2.38 -11.03
C VAL A 244 -7.88 1.87 -9.71
N GLY A 245 -8.43 0.77 -9.16
CA GLY A 245 -7.89 0.10 -7.99
C GLY A 245 -6.43 -0.34 -8.22
N ASN A 246 -6.12 -0.96 -9.35
CA ASN A 246 -4.75 -1.33 -9.71
C ASN A 246 -3.79 -0.13 -9.80
N LEU A 247 -4.25 1.04 -10.29
CA LEU A 247 -3.46 2.28 -10.27
C LEU A 247 -3.13 2.70 -8.83
N LEU A 248 -4.11 2.64 -7.93
CA LEU A 248 -3.90 2.98 -6.52
C LEU A 248 -2.95 2.00 -5.83
N LEU A 249 -3.12 0.70 -6.06
CA LEU A 249 -2.24 -0.33 -5.50
C LEU A 249 -0.79 -0.15 -5.96
N GLY A 250 -0.57 0.07 -7.26
CA GLY A 250 0.77 0.32 -7.81
C GLY A 250 1.42 1.57 -7.22
N ASN A 251 0.65 2.67 -7.10
CA ASN A 251 1.11 3.89 -6.45
C ASN A 251 1.42 3.66 -4.96
N LYS A 252 0.61 2.84 -4.25
CA LYS A 252 0.83 2.56 -2.82
C LYS A 252 2.13 1.79 -2.58
N VAL A 253 2.45 0.83 -3.43
CA VAL A 253 3.73 0.13 -3.35
C VAL A 253 4.90 1.08 -3.66
N PHE A 254 4.75 1.93 -4.68
CA PHE A 254 5.76 2.93 -5.03
C PHE A 254 5.96 3.96 -3.90
N GLU A 255 4.89 4.46 -3.29
CA GLU A 255 4.95 5.36 -2.13
C GLU A 255 5.79 4.73 -1.00
N ALA A 256 5.49 3.48 -0.63
CA ALA A 256 6.21 2.77 0.42
C ALA A 256 7.70 2.62 0.09
N LEU A 257 8.05 2.32 -1.17
CA LEU A 257 9.44 2.27 -1.62
C LEU A 257 10.11 3.65 -1.58
N ALA A 258 9.45 4.69 -2.08
CA ALA A 258 10.01 6.03 -2.17
C ALA A 258 10.28 6.64 -0.78
N GLN A 259 9.48 6.29 0.23
CA GLN A 259 9.69 6.70 1.61
C GLN A 259 10.89 6.01 2.27
N HIS A 260 11.31 4.85 1.75
CA HIS A 260 12.28 3.97 2.41
C HIS A 260 13.50 3.59 1.56
N CYS A 261 13.62 4.11 0.34
CA CYS A 261 14.71 3.78 -0.57
C CYS A 261 15.20 5.04 -1.29
N SER A 262 16.22 5.70 -0.74
CA SER A 262 16.75 6.95 -1.32
C SER A 262 17.36 6.74 -2.71
N GLY A 263 17.72 5.51 -3.08
CA GLY A 263 18.21 5.16 -4.42
C GLY A 263 17.25 5.51 -5.56
N LEU A 264 15.94 5.53 -5.30
CA LEU A 264 14.92 5.94 -6.29
C LEU A 264 15.01 7.43 -6.66
N THR A 265 15.60 8.26 -5.80
CA THR A 265 15.66 9.72 -6.02
C THR A 265 17.02 10.21 -6.49
N GLN A 266 18.05 9.37 -6.46
CA GLN A 266 19.44 9.79 -6.74
C GLN A 266 19.63 10.29 -8.17
N TYR A 267 19.07 9.59 -9.15
CA TYR A 267 19.20 9.99 -10.55
C TYR A 267 18.55 11.37 -10.78
N PHE A 268 17.36 11.58 -10.27
CA PHE A 268 16.66 12.85 -10.35
C PHE A 268 17.46 13.98 -9.67
N PHE A 269 17.96 13.75 -8.47
CA PHE A 269 18.78 14.77 -7.79
C PHE A 269 20.10 15.06 -8.49
N ALA A 270 20.70 14.08 -9.13
CA ALA A 270 21.93 14.32 -9.91
C ALA A 270 21.67 15.28 -11.08
N GLN A 271 20.52 15.15 -11.74
CA GLN A 271 20.11 16.06 -12.82
C GLN A 271 19.75 17.46 -12.30
N GLU A 272 19.02 17.55 -11.19
CA GLU A 272 18.54 18.81 -10.65
C GLU A 272 19.63 19.63 -9.92
N LYS A 273 20.71 18.98 -9.48
CA LYS A 273 21.78 19.60 -8.68
C LYS A 273 22.33 20.86 -9.32
N ASP A 274 22.55 20.85 -10.63
CA ASP A 274 23.16 21.92 -11.39
C ASP A 274 22.15 22.79 -12.15
N SER A 275 20.84 22.57 -11.93
CA SER A 275 19.81 23.38 -12.55
C SER A 275 19.89 24.86 -12.09
N GLU A 276 19.52 25.79 -12.98
CA GLU A 276 19.48 27.23 -12.65
C GLU A 276 18.54 27.52 -11.48
N TRP A 277 17.45 26.77 -11.35
CA TRP A 277 16.55 26.90 -10.22
C TRP A 277 17.21 26.49 -8.89
N THR A 278 17.95 25.38 -8.86
CA THR A 278 18.68 24.93 -7.68
C THR A 278 19.77 25.93 -7.28
N LYS A 279 20.53 26.45 -8.24
CA LYS A 279 21.53 27.51 -8.00
C LYS A 279 20.90 28.80 -7.44
N TYR A 280 19.78 29.21 -8.04
CA TYR A 280 19.04 30.40 -7.58
C TYR A 280 18.51 30.20 -6.14
N THR A 281 17.83 29.09 -5.87
CA THR A 281 17.24 28.85 -4.56
C THR A 281 18.30 28.65 -3.48
N THR A 282 19.40 27.99 -3.80
CA THR A 282 20.54 27.82 -2.87
C THR A 282 21.14 29.17 -2.50
N ARG A 283 21.37 30.03 -3.48
CA ARG A 283 21.86 31.40 -3.23
C ARG A 283 20.89 32.17 -2.34
N LYS A 284 19.58 32.16 -2.64
CA LYS A 284 18.56 32.87 -1.84
C LYS A 284 18.48 32.37 -0.40
N ARG A 285 18.66 31.08 -0.16
CA ARG A 285 18.73 30.51 1.20
C ARG A 285 19.96 30.98 1.95
N LEU A 286 21.13 31.00 1.31
CA LEU A 286 22.35 31.52 1.91
C LEU A 286 22.22 33.00 2.26
N GLU A 287 21.64 33.80 1.37
CA GLU A 287 21.36 35.24 1.62
C GLU A 287 20.41 35.43 2.81
N ALA A 288 19.44 34.54 2.99
CA ALA A 288 18.48 34.55 4.11
C ALA A 288 19.05 33.97 5.42
N GLY A 289 20.30 33.48 5.44
CA GLY A 289 20.90 32.85 6.62
C GLY A 289 20.30 31.47 6.96
N ASP A 290 19.63 30.82 5.98
CA ASP A 290 19.10 29.46 6.14
C ASP A 290 20.12 28.42 5.64
N PRO A 291 20.92 27.81 6.54
CA PRO A 291 21.96 26.87 6.16
C PRO A 291 21.38 25.46 5.89
N PHE A 292 20.16 25.36 5.38
CA PHE A 292 19.52 24.05 5.14
C PHE A 292 20.45 23.12 4.38
N LYS A 293 21.03 22.17 5.10
CA LYS A 293 21.84 21.10 4.53
C LYS A 293 20.98 19.84 4.45
N ARG A 294 20.86 19.27 3.26
CA ARG A 294 20.28 17.95 3.11
C ARG A 294 21.18 16.93 3.81
N THR A 295 20.59 16.10 4.68
CA THR A 295 21.32 15.11 5.47
C THR A 295 20.81 13.71 5.11
N TRP A 296 21.08 13.29 3.91
CA TRP A 296 20.93 11.88 3.51
C TRP A 296 22.26 11.31 3.05
#